data_ef194723154fb771dc33d50a5ea98ed4
#
_entry.id   ef194723154fb771dc33d50a5ea98ed4
#
_cell.length_a   1.000
_cell.length_b   1.000
_cell.length_c   1.000
_cell.angle_alpha   90.00
_cell.angle_beta   90.00
_cell.angle_gamma   90.00
#
_symmetry.space_group_name_H-M   'P 1'
#
loop_
_entity.id
_entity.type
_entity.pdbx_description
1 polymer ?
#
loop_
_entity_poly.entity_id
_entity_poly.type
_entity_poly.pdbx_seq_one_letter_code
_entity_poly.pdbx_strand_id
1 'polypeptide(L)'
;MFRSSRMPFDLFAPPYDRLIPLEAVDDLVGEPKLWPGVSLIWHLGRGKPTRDLGPALHRPGGVSLFVVLPPSPRLRQNPDIFRIVESCRPHSILPFHEEPDATEIASLFARPPMDLPSQVTDYLTWRGIQVDLETRRLVRRTVELSDEVSTVSALSRRLYLSRRALGRRFYNAGLPVPSHLLHFSRVLRAAIRLQRTSDSVATVGNALGYADGFALSNQMHRLTGIRPTEVRSRMGWEWLVEAWLRTERAEGGLRATLRGAPADGAADGADRQARGQDERRAHRNRWHGSDRGSLDGPSERAS
;
A
#
# COMPACT_ATOMS: atom_id res chain seq x y z
N MET A 1 10.01 31.29 32.18
CA MET A 1 9.04 30.94 31.14
C MET A 1 9.60 29.73 30.40
N PHE A 2 9.26 28.50 30.81
CA PHE A 2 9.66 27.28 30.12
C PHE A 2 8.94 27.25 28.81
N ARG A 3 9.63 27.44 27.66
CA ARG A 3 9.09 27.08 26.36
C ARG A 3 8.83 25.57 26.40
N SER A 4 7.59 25.18 26.52
CA SER A 4 7.15 23.79 26.26
C SER A 4 7.81 23.37 24.96
N SER A 5 8.69 22.39 25.01
CA SER A 5 9.38 21.87 23.82
C SER A 5 8.33 21.16 23.00
N ARG A 6 7.73 21.87 22.03
CA ARG A 6 6.77 21.29 21.08
C ARG A 6 7.46 20.11 20.40
N MET A 7 6.79 18.97 20.36
CA MET A 7 7.30 17.78 19.66
C MET A 7 7.61 18.15 18.20
N PRO A 8 8.64 17.53 17.60
CA PRO A 8 9.02 17.82 16.21
C PRO A 8 8.07 17.23 15.19
N PHE A 9 6.91 16.73 15.60
CA PHE A 9 5.94 16.05 14.75
C PHE A 9 4.59 16.74 14.80
N ASP A 10 3.97 16.80 13.61
CA ASP A 10 2.56 17.14 13.45
C ASP A 10 1.86 15.99 12.69
N LEU A 11 0.55 15.83 12.90
CA LEU A 11 -0.30 14.94 12.11
C LEU A 11 -1.06 15.75 11.06
N PHE A 12 -1.19 15.18 9.88
CA PHE A 12 -2.07 15.65 8.83
C PHE A 12 -3.12 14.58 8.54
N ALA A 13 -4.35 14.88 8.89
CA ALA A 13 -5.46 13.93 8.89
C ALA A 13 -6.73 14.59 8.34
N PRO A 14 -7.74 13.80 7.91
CA PRO A 14 -9.02 14.36 7.51
C PRO A 14 -9.62 15.27 8.61
N PRO A 15 -10.21 16.42 8.26
CA PRO A 15 -10.55 16.92 6.93
C PRO A 15 -9.42 17.62 6.15
N TYR A 16 -8.17 17.56 6.59
CA TYR A 16 -6.99 18.12 5.94
C TYR A 16 -6.91 19.65 5.91
N ASP A 17 -7.54 20.30 6.85
CA ASP A 17 -7.63 21.75 6.97
C ASP A 17 -6.49 22.37 7.80
N ARG A 18 -5.81 21.56 8.62
CA ARG A 18 -4.72 21.99 9.50
C ARG A 18 -3.78 20.88 9.87
N LEU A 19 -2.59 21.26 10.36
CA LEU A 19 -1.66 20.36 11.02
C LEU A 19 -2.00 20.27 12.52
N ILE A 20 -2.05 19.07 13.03
CA ILE A 20 -2.36 18.76 14.43
C ILE A 20 -1.06 18.38 15.15
N PRO A 21 -0.58 19.17 16.13
CA PRO A 21 0.61 18.80 16.89
C PRO A 21 0.46 17.42 17.53
N LEU A 22 1.48 16.58 17.40
CA LEU A 22 1.53 15.31 18.12
C LEU A 22 2.00 15.59 19.54
N GLU A 23 1.20 15.21 20.54
CA GLU A 23 1.50 15.47 21.96
C GLU A 23 2.39 14.38 22.56
N ALA A 24 2.16 13.12 22.19
CA ALA A 24 2.95 11.98 22.63
C ALA A 24 3.20 10.99 21.50
N VAL A 25 4.35 10.30 21.56
CA VAL A 25 4.68 9.21 20.60
C VAL A 25 3.70 8.06 20.74
N ASP A 26 3.22 7.80 21.94
CA ASP A 26 2.30 6.73 22.27
C ASP A 26 0.93 6.88 21.56
N ASP A 27 0.58 8.10 21.13
CA ASP A 27 -0.62 8.35 20.33
C ASP A 27 -0.58 7.65 18.96
N LEU A 28 0.62 7.34 18.46
CA LEU A 28 0.83 6.56 17.23
C LEU A 28 1.06 5.07 17.49
N VAL A 29 1.43 4.68 18.71
CA VAL A 29 1.86 3.31 19.10
C VAL A 29 0.72 2.62 19.88
N GLY A 30 -0.51 2.77 19.49
CA GLY A 30 -1.62 2.06 20.07
C GLY A 30 -1.89 0.71 19.38
N GLU A 31 -3.05 0.10 19.68
CA GLU A 31 -3.55 -1.08 18.98
C GLU A 31 -3.37 -0.97 17.46
N PRO A 32 -3.20 -2.08 16.74
CA PRO A 32 -2.95 -2.09 15.30
C PRO A 32 -4.16 -1.56 14.52
N LYS A 33 -4.36 -0.25 14.57
CA LYS A 33 -5.40 0.47 13.82
C LYS A 33 -4.91 0.74 12.41
N LEU A 34 -5.82 0.65 11.46
CA LEU A 34 -5.61 1.23 10.15
C LEU A 34 -5.76 2.75 10.28
N TRP A 35 -4.84 3.51 9.72
CA TRP A 35 -4.82 4.97 9.72
C TRP A 35 -5.10 5.53 8.31
N PRO A 36 -6.36 5.44 7.82
CA PRO A 36 -6.65 5.79 6.43
C PRO A 36 -6.46 7.28 6.18
N GLY A 37 -5.47 7.59 5.33
CA GLY A 37 -5.18 8.95 4.91
C GLY A 37 -4.49 9.83 5.95
N VAL A 38 -3.97 9.25 7.05
CA VAL A 38 -3.18 10.01 8.02
C VAL A 38 -1.72 10.06 7.61
N SER A 39 -1.09 11.20 7.82
CA SER A 39 0.33 11.41 7.56
C SER A 39 1.02 12.02 8.76
N LEU A 40 2.28 11.66 8.95
CA LEU A 40 3.17 12.22 9.95
C LEU A 40 4.08 13.25 9.28
N ILE A 41 4.10 14.46 9.82
CA ILE A 41 4.96 15.55 9.36
C ILE A 41 6.09 15.71 10.36
N TRP A 42 7.32 15.44 9.95
CA TRP A 42 8.50 15.51 10.80
C TRP A 42 9.32 16.76 10.49
N HIS A 43 9.38 17.68 11.45
CA HIS A 43 10.17 18.92 11.36
C HIS A 43 11.56 18.69 11.93
N LEU A 44 12.54 18.37 11.10
CA LEU A 44 13.93 18.12 11.52
C LEU A 44 14.61 19.32 12.20
N GLY A 45 14.08 20.52 12.02
CA GLY A 45 14.60 21.73 12.65
C GLY A 45 14.11 22.01 14.06
N ARG A 46 13.08 21.30 14.54
CA ARG A 46 12.42 21.58 15.83
C ARG A 46 12.97 20.80 17.01
N GLY A 47 13.77 19.75 16.80
CA GLY A 47 14.26 18.87 17.85
C GLY A 47 15.71 18.40 17.63
N LYS A 48 16.13 17.39 18.39
CA LYS A 48 17.40 16.68 18.17
C LYS A 48 17.14 15.47 17.27
N PRO A 49 17.53 15.49 16.00
CA PRO A 49 17.16 14.47 14.99
C PRO A 49 17.43 13.04 15.45
N THR A 50 18.50 12.82 16.22
CA THR A 50 18.91 11.48 16.68
C THR A 50 18.05 10.93 17.83
N ARG A 51 17.37 11.78 18.62
CA ARG A 51 16.51 11.35 19.73
C ARG A 51 15.06 11.14 19.28
N ASP A 52 14.64 11.87 18.26
CA ASP A 52 13.24 11.91 17.81
C ASP A 52 12.99 11.01 16.60
N LEU A 53 13.95 10.13 16.27
CA LEU A 53 13.87 9.21 15.13
C LEU A 53 12.78 8.13 15.28
N GLY A 54 12.51 7.73 16.53
CA GLY A 54 11.61 6.61 16.83
C GLY A 54 10.25 6.69 16.14
N PRO A 55 9.47 7.79 16.27
CA PRO A 55 8.16 7.91 15.64
C PRO A 55 8.19 7.83 14.13
N ALA A 56 9.21 8.43 13.49
CA ALA A 56 9.35 8.39 12.04
C ALA A 56 9.70 6.98 11.53
N LEU A 57 10.62 6.28 12.23
CA LEU A 57 11.10 4.96 11.84
C LEU A 57 10.07 3.85 12.13
N HIS A 58 9.39 3.94 13.27
CA HIS A 58 8.47 2.90 13.77
C HIS A 58 6.99 3.26 13.61
N ARG A 59 6.68 4.28 12.80
CA ARG A 59 5.30 4.66 12.54
C ARG A 59 4.46 3.49 12.07
N PRO A 60 3.15 3.49 12.37
CA PRO A 60 2.24 2.46 11.89
C PRO A 60 2.26 2.32 10.36
N GLY A 61 2.07 1.10 9.88
CA GLY A 61 1.87 0.89 8.45
C GLY A 61 0.65 1.66 7.95
N GLY A 62 0.79 2.26 6.77
CA GLY A 62 -0.24 3.10 6.16
C GLY A 62 -0.15 4.59 6.50
N VAL A 63 0.65 4.97 7.51
CA VAL A 63 0.93 6.39 7.81
C VAL A 63 2.06 6.86 6.91
N SER A 64 1.76 7.80 6.01
CA SER A 64 2.77 8.43 5.16
C SER A 64 3.66 9.37 5.98
N LEU A 65 4.94 9.52 5.61
CA LEU A 65 5.87 10.41 6.31
C LEU A 65 6.29 11.56 5.37
N PHE A 66 6.12 12.79 5.84
CA PHE A 66 6.71 13.98 5.24
C PHE A 66 7.82 14.49 6.13
N VAL A 67 8.94 14.85 5.53
CA VAL A 67 10.09 15.38 6.27
C VAL A 67 10.32 16.81 5.83
N VAL A 68 10.26 17.73 6.79
CA VAL A 68 10.61 19.14 6.59
C VAL A 68 12.07 19.32 6.99
N LEU A 69 12.92 19.65 6.02
CA LEU A 69 14.34 19.85 6.27
C LEU A 69 14.61 21.12 7.09
N PRO A 70 15.64 21.14 7.93
CA PRO A 70 16.07 22.37 8.61
C PRO A 70 16.72 23.35 7.61
N PRO A 71 16.91 24.62 8.01
CA PRO A 71 17.65 25.59 7.19
C PRO A 71 19.02 25.07 6.77
N SER A 72 19.47 25.44 5.57
CA SER A 72 20.72 25.00 4.95
C SER A 72 21.97 24.98 5.85
N PRO A 73 22.22 25.98 6.74
CA PRO A 73 23.38 25.93 7.62
C PRO A 73 23.37 24.74 8.58
N ARG A 74 22.20 24.34 9.10
CA ARG A 74 22.07 23.19 10.00
C ARG A 74 22.24 21.84 9.28
N LEU A 75 21.86 21.76 8.01
CA LEU A 75 22.11 20.57 7.18
C LEU A 75 23.60 20.31 6.99
N ARG A 76 24.40 21.38 6.78
CA ARG A 76 25.85 21.28 6.63
C ARG A 76 26.56 20.80 7.91
N GLN A 77 25.96 21.04 9.07
CA GLN A 77 26.50 20.63 10.36
C GLN A 77 26.22 19.16 10.70
N ASN A 78 25.29 18.52 10.00
CA ASN A 78 24.93 17.11 10.24
C ASN A 78 24.70 16.36 8.93
N PRO A 79 25.78 15.88 8.28
CA PRO A 79 25.69 15.16 7.01
C PRO A 79 24.93 13.83 7.10
N ASP A 80 24.81 13.23 8.31
CA ASP A 80 24.07 11.97 8.49
C ASP A 80 22.55 12.14 8.44
N ILE A 81 22.06 13.38 8.40
CA ILE A 81 20.62 13.67 8.32
C ILE A 81 19.97 12.95 7.12
N PHE A 82 20.63 12.92 5.97
CA PHE A 82 20.10 12.28 4.77
C PHE A 82 19.99 10.77 4.93
N ARG A 83 20.96 10.11 5.57
CA ARG A 83 20.88 8.67 5.89
C ARG A 83 19.74 8.37 6.85
N ILE A 84 19.54 9.23 7.85
CA ILE A 84 18.45 9.13 8.81
C ILE A 84 17.11 9.24 8.08
N VAL A 85 16.96 10.26 7.24
CA VAL A 85 15.74 10.49 6.45
C VAL A 85 15.46 9.32 5.51
N GLU A 86 16.48 8.83 4.80
CA GLU A 86 16.37 7.68 3.91
C GLU A 86 15.91 6.42 4.65
N SER A 87 16.46 6.16 5.84
CA SER A 87 16.08 5.00 6.66
C SER A 87 14.61 5.02 7.12
N CYS A 88 14.05 6.23 7.30
CA CYS A 88 12.64 6.43 7.65
C CYS A 88 11.70 6.31 6.46
N ARG A 89 12.22 6.32 5.24
CA ARG A 89 11.47 6.22 4.00
C ARG A 89 10.30 7.21 3.91
N PRO A 90 10.59 8.48 3.70
CA PRO A 90 9.56 9.50 3.57
C PRO A 90 8.81 9.34 2.23
N HIS A 91 7.53 9.71 2.26
CA HIS A 91 6.72 9.92 1.07
C HIS A 91 7.23 11.11 0.26
N SER A 92 7.59 12.18 0.97
CA SER A 92 8.17 13.38 0.36
C SER A 92 9.10 14.11 1.35
N ILE A 93 10.05 14.86 0.78
CA ILE A 93 10.96 15.71 1.52
C ILE A 93 10.68 17.16 1.09
N LEU A 94 10.36 17.99 2.04
CA LEU A 94 10.08 19.41 1.85
C LEU A 94 11.32 20.23 2.16
N PRO A 95 11.69 21.21 1.32
CA PRO A 95 12.67 22.20 1.70
C PRO A 95 12.17 22.97 2.93
N PHE A 96 13.10 23.63 3.64
CA PHE A 96 12.74 24.50 4.75
C PHE A 96 11.91 25.67 4.25
N HIS A 97 10.67 25.72 4.65
CA HIS A 97 9.80 26.90 4.66
C HIS A 97 9.38 27.15 6.11
N GLU A 98 9.02 28.37 6.44
CA GLU A 98 8.76 28.77 7.82
C GLU A 98 7.68 27.99 8.56
N GLU A 99 6.84 27.26 7.95
CA GLU A 99 5.98 26.16 8.37
C GLU A 99 5.15 25.74 7.14
N PRO A 100 5.28 24.49 6.67
CA PRO A 100 4.42 24.03 5.59
C PRO A 100 2.97 24.09 6.07
N ASP A 101 2.11 24.73 5.29
CA ASP A 101 0.70 24.74 5.61
C ASP A 101 -0.01 23.46 5.12
N ALA A 102 -1.25 23.29 5.56
CA ALA A 102 -2.08 22.15 5.16
C ALA A 102 -2.28 22.10 3.63
N THR A 103 -2.37 23.24 2.97
CA THR A 103 -2.59 23.37 1.52
C THR A 103 -1.37 22.89 0.74
N GLU A 104 -0.17 23.26 1.19
CA GLU A 104 1.09 22.79 0.57
C GLU A 104 1.19 21.27 0.65
N ILE A 105 0.97 20.68 1.83
CA ILE A 105 1.01 19.22 2.01
C ILE A 105 -0.05 18.52 1.17
N ALA A 106 -1.29 19.04 1.16
CA ALA A 106 -2.35 18.50 0.32
C ALA A 106 -1.97 18.51 -1.17
N SER A 107 -1.30 19.58 -1.63
CA SER A 107 -0.84 19.70 -3.01
C SER A 107 0.17 18.62 -3.42
N LEU A 108 0.99 18.16 -2.46
CA LEU A 108 1.96 17.08 -2.72
C LEU A 108 1.27 15.74 -2.92
N PHE A 109 0.22 15.45 -2.15
CA PHE A 109 -0.59 14.25 -2.36
C PHE A 109 -1.36 14.27 -3.68
N ALA A 110 -1.73 15.46 -4.16
CA ALA A 110 -2.40 15.60 -5.44
C ALA A 110 -1.48 15.27 -6.64
N ARG A 111 -0.16 15.23 -6.45
CA ARG A 111 0.77 14.80 -7.50
C ARG A 111 0.70 13.29 -7.69
N PRO A 112 0.75 12.80 -8.96
CA PRO A 112 0.84 11.36 -9.19
C PRO A 112 2.17 10.82 -8.65
N PRO A 113 2.19 9.57 -8.17
CA PRO A 113 3.44 8.88 -7.95
C PRO A 113 4.26 8.85 -9.24
N MET A 114 5.50 9.34 -9.21
CA MET A 114 6.37 9.36 -10.41
C MET A 114 6.74 7.95 -10.86
N ASP A 115 6.95 7.03 -9.93
CA ASP A 115 7.27 5.63 -10.18
C ASP A 115 6.52 4.76 -9.16
N LEU A 116 5.22 4.56 -9.37
CA LEU A 116 4.39 3.72 -8.50
C LEU A 116 4.95 2.30 -8.31
N PRO A 117 5.47 1.60 -9.36
CA PRO A 117 6.07 0.29 -9.18
C PRO A 117 7.22 0.26 -8.17
N SER A 118 8.14 1.21 -8.27
CA SER A 118 9.26 1.32 -7.30
C SER A 118 8.77 1.69 -5.92
N GLN A 119 7.89 2.69 -5.82
CA GLN A 119 7.36 3.16 -4.53
C GLN A 119 6.63 2.05 -3.77
N VAL A 120 5.78 1.25 -4.46
CA VAL A 120 5.11 0.09 -3.85
C VAL A 120 6.12 -0.96 -3.42
N THR A 121 7.08 -1.32 -4.29
CA THR A 121 8.09 -2.33 -3.98
C THR A 121 8.94 -1.94 -2.78
N ASP A 122 9.32 -0.68 -2.72
CA ASP A 122 10.07 -0.14 -1.60
C ASP A 122 9.23 -0.05 -0.33
N TYR A 123 7.94 0.26 -0.42
CA TYR A 123 7.03 0.22 0.72
C TYR A 123 6.93 -1.20 1.31
N LEU A 124 6.78 -2.22 0.47
CA LEU A 124 6.75 -3.62 0.91
C LEU A 124 8.05 -4.00 1.63
N THR A 125 9.21 -3.57 1.10
CA THR A 125 10.51 -3.79 1.73
C THR A 125 10.61 -3.11 3.10
N TRP A 126 10.14 -1.87 3.21
CA TRP A 126 10.10 -1.13 4.48
C TRP A 126 9.18 -1.82 5.49
N ARG A 127 8.07 -2.40 5.05
CA ARG A 127 7.17 -3.19 5.91
C ARG A 127 7.75 -4.53 6.34
N GLY A 128 8.97 -4.87 5.94
CA GLY A 128 9.68 -6.08 6.36
C GLY A 128 9.56 -7.24 5.38
N ILE A 129 8.91 -7.06 4.21
CA ILE A 129 8.81 -8.09 3.19
C ILE A 129 10.16 -8.19 2.47
N GLN A 130 11.02 -9.09 2.97
CA GLN A 130 12.35 -9.35 2.40
C GLN A 130 12.24 -10.44 1.35
N VAL A 131 12.59 -10.11 0.12
CA VAL A 131 12.59 -11.03 -1.02
C VAL A 131 13.90 -10.91 -1.80
N ASP A 132 14.28 -11.97 -2.52
CA ASP A 132 15.44 -11.91 -3.41
C ASP A 132 15.24 -10.89 -4.55
N LEU A 133 16.34 -10.48 -5.18
CA LEU A 133 16.34 -9.45 -6.21
C LEU A 133 15.43 -9.80 -7.41
N GLU A 134 15.38 -11.06 -7.80
CA GLU A 134 14.53 -11.47 -8.93
C GLU A 134 13.05 -11.41 -8.56
N THR A 135 12.67 -11.88 -7.36
CA THR A 135 11.29 -11.77 -6.88
C THR A 135 10.89 -10.31 -6.73
N ARG A 136 11.79 -9.44 -6.24
CA ARG A 136 11.56 -8.00 -6.17
C ARG A 136 11.30 -7.40 -7.56
N ARG A 137 12.07 -7.80 -8.57
CA ARG A 137 11.83 -7.40 -9.97
C ARG A 137 10.47 -7.86 -10.48
N LEU A 138 10.05 -9.09 -10.16
CA LEU A 138 8.75 -9.62 -10.56
C LEU A 138 7.59 -8.86 -9.89
N VAL A 139 7.71 -8.53 -8.61
CA VAL A 139 6.74 -7.68 -7.90
C VAL A 139 6.63 -6.31 -8.59
N ARG A 140 7.75 -5.64 -8.82
CA ARG A 140 7.79 -4.34 -9.52
C ARG A 140 7.15 -4.42 -10.91
N ARG A 141 7.53 -5.43 -11.72
CA ARG A 141 6.96 -5.63 -13.07
C ARG A 141 5.47 -5.98 -13.02
N THR A 142 4.99 -6.66 -12.00
CA THR A 142 3.56 -6.92 -11.82
C THR A 142 2.78 -5.63 -11.59
N VAL A 143 3.30 -4.73 -10.73
CA VAL A 143 2.70 -3.41 -10.50
C VAL A 143 2.76 -2.56 -11.77
N GLU A 144 3.87 -2.59 -12.49
CA GLU A 144 4.06 -1.85 -13.74
C GLU A 144 3.06 -2.30 -14.82
N LEU A 145 2.95 -3.60 -15.05
CA LEU A 145 2.07 -4.16 -16.08
C LEU A 145 0.58 -4.16 -15.71
N SER A 146 0.22 -3.76 -14.51
CA SER A 146 -1.17 -3.83 -14.02
C SER A 146 -2.16 -2.91 -14.74
N ASP A 147 -1.70 -1.94 -15.51
CA ASP A 147 -2.53 -1.11 -16.39
C ASP A 147 -2.79 -1.78 -17.75
N GLU A 148 -1.87 -2.62 -18.21
CA GLU A 148 -1.98 -3.29 -19.52
C GLU A 148 -2.66 -4.66 -19.44
N VAL A 149 -2.47 -5.40 -18.33
CA VAL A 149 -2.95 -6.76 -18.19
C VAL A 149 -3.89 -6.94 -17.00
N SER A 150 -4.94 -7.74 -17.21
CA SER A 150 -5.96 -8.02 -16.18
C SER A 150 -5.93 -9.46 -15.64
N THR A 151 -5.19 -10.35 -16.31
CA THR A 151 -5.14 -11.78 -15.96
C THR A 151 -3.73 -12.26 -15.67
N VAL A 152 -3.60 -13.26 -14.78
CA VAL A 152 -2.31 -13.90 -14.50
C VAL A 152 -1.71 -14.58 -15.73
N SER A 153 -2.55 -15.08 -16.64
CA SER A 153 -2.08 -15.68 -17.89
C SER A 153 -1.40 -14.66 -18.80
N ALA A 154 -1.98 -13.47 -18.93
CA ALA A 154 -1.35 -12.37 -19.67
C ALA A 154 -0.08 -11.86 -18.96
N LEU A 155 -0.13 -11.70 -17.64
CA LEU A 155 1.01 -11.31 -16.84
C LEU A 155 2.19 -12.30 -17.00
N SER A 156 1.92 -13.61 -16.87
CA SER A 156 2.96 -14.64 -17.01
C SER A 156 3.64 -14.60 -18.36
N ARG A 157 2.88 -14.42 -19.46
CA ARG A 157 3.43 -14.27 -20.82
C ARG A 157 4.34 -13.05 -20.93
N ARG A 158 3.91 -11.90 -20.37
CA ARG A 158 4.71 -10.66 -20.37
C ARG A 158 5.99 -10.78 -19.54
N LEU A 159 5.97 -11.65 -18.52
CA LEU A 159 7.13 -11.94 -17.67
C LEU A 159 8.00 -13.09 -18.17
N TYR A 160 7.64 -13.71 -19.31
CA TYR A 160 8.31 -14.89 -19.88
C TYR A 160 8.40 -16.06 -18.88
N LEU A 161 7.37 -16.25 -18.06
CA LEU A 161 7.26 -17.31 -17.08
C LEU A 161 5.99 -18.10 -17.26
N SER A 162 6.00 -19.39 -16.89
CA SER A 162 4.76 -20.13 -16.74
C SER A 162 4.00 -19.63 -15.48
N ARG A 163 2.66 -19.73 -15.49
CA ARG A 163 1.82 -19.41 -14.31
C ARG A 163 2.27 -20.18 -13.08
N ARG A 164 2.65 -21.46 -13.25
CA ARG A 164 3.12 -22.31 -12.16
C ARG A 164 4.46 -21.81 -11.60
N ALA A 165 5.41 -21.42 -12.46
CA ALA A 165 6.71 -20.89 -12.03
C ALA A 165 6.53 -19.56 -11.28
N LEU A 166 5.71 -18.64 -11.80
CA LEU A 166 5.41 -17.38 -11.14
C LEU A 166 4.75 -17.61 -9.78
N GLY A 167 3.72 -18.45 -9.71
CA GLY A 167 3.01 -18.79 -8.47
C GLY A 167 3.94 -19.41 -7.42
N ARG A 168 4.80 -20.36 -7.83
CA ARG A 168 5.77 -21.00 -6.94
C ARG A 168 6.77 -20.00 -6.36
N ARG A 169 7.25 -19.05 -7.17
CA ARG A 169 8.19 -18.03 -6.72
C ARG A 169 7.58 -17.11 -5.67
N PHE A 170 6.36 -16.63 -5.90
CA PHE A 170 5.62 -15.83 -4.92
C PHE A 170 5.35 -16.63 -3.63
N TYR A 171 4.93 -17.89 -3.77
CA TYR A 171 4.69 -18.75 -2.63
C TYR A 171 5.96 -18.94 -1.78
N ASN A 172 7.11 -19.24 -2.40
CA ASN A 172 8.38 -19.43 -1.69
C ASN A 172 8.86 -18.14 -0.99
N ALA A 173 8.52 -16.98 -1.54
CA ALA A 173 8.83 -15.68 -0.96
C ALA A 173 7.83 -15.23 0.13
N GLY A 174 6.84 -16.05 0.46
CA GLY A 174 5.80 -15.70 1.45
C GLY A 174 4.85 -14.58 1.00
N LEU A 175 4.82 -14.30 -0.29
CA LEU A 175 3.97 -13.27 -0.90
C LEU A 175 2.57 -13.80 -1.20
N PRO A 176 1.56 -12.90 -1.28
CA PRO A 176 0.26 -13.23 -1.83
C PRO A 176 0.38 -13.80 -3.25
N VAL A 177 -0.61 -14.58 -3.68
CA VAL A 177 -0.60 -15.14 -5.04
C VAL A 177 -0.53 -14.03 -6.10
N PRO A 178 0.11 -14.26 -7.26
CA PRO A 178 0.32 -13.23 -8.29
C PRO A 178 -0.96 -12.55 -8.77
N SER A 179 -2.10 -13.27 -8.76
CA SER A 179 -3.41 -12.68 -9.11
C SER A 179 -3.85 -11.61 -8.11
N HIS A 180 -3.62 -11.82 -6.81
CA HIS A 180 -4.00 -10.84 -5.79
C HIS A 180 -3.16 -9.57 -5.91
N LEU A 181 -1.84 -9.69 -6.08
CA LEU A 181 -0.98 -8.53 -6.31
C LEU A 181 -1.37 -7.78 -7.60
N LEU A 182 -1.64 -8.50 -8.71
CA LEU A 182 -2.06 -7.89 -9.96
C LEU A 182 -3.38 -7.12 -9.79
N HIS A 183 -4.38 -7.75 -9.21
CA HIS A 183 -5.69 -7.13 -8.99
C HIS A 183 -5.61 -5.97 -8.00
N PHE A 184 -4.83 -6.13 -6.93
CA PHE A 184 -4.58 -5.04 -6.00
C PHE A 184 -3.89 -3.85 -6.67
N SER A 185 -2.88 -4.08 -7.50
CA SER A 185 -2.18 -3.01 -8.24
C SER A 185 -3.13 -2.22 -9.14
N ARG A 186 -4.12 -2.88 -9.76
CA ARG A 186 -5.17 -2.22 -10.55
C ARG A 186 -6.10 -1.40 -9.67
N VAL A 187 -6.52 -1.96 -8.53
CA VAL A 187 -7.32 -1.24 -7.52
C VAL A 187 -6.57 -0.01 -6.99
N LEU A 188 -5.26 -0.14 -6.74
CA LEU A 188 -4.41 0.96 -6.29
C LEU A 188 -4.34 2.10 -7.33
N ARG A 189 -4.19 1.77 -8.61
CA ARG A 189 -4.26 2.76 -9.71
C ARG A 189 -5.63 3.45 -9.76
N ALA A 190 -6.72 2.69 -9.60
CA ALA A 190 -8.05 3.24 -9.52
C ALA A 190 -8.20 4.22 -8.35
N ALA A 191 -7.71 3.83 -7.17
CA ALA A 191 -7.74 4.65 -5.97
C ALA A 191 -7.01 5.98 -6.16
N ILE A 192 -5.77 5.94 -6.67
CA ILE A 192 -4.97 7.14 -6.96
C ILE A 192 -5.70 8.06 -7.96
N ARG A 193 -6.35 7.51 -8.99
CA ARG A 193 -7.12 8.30 -9.93
C ARG A 193 -8.36 8.92 -9.30
N LEU A 194 -9.10 8.15 -8.49
CA LEU A 194 -10.29 8.62 -7.77
C LEU A 194 -9.99 9.76 -6.79
N GLN A 195 -8.83 9.75 -6.15
CA GLN A 195 -8.39 10.82 -5.25
C GLN A 195 -8.07 12.13 -5.98
N ARG A 196 -7.69 12.04 -7.25
CA ARG A 196 -7.14 13.18 -8.02
C ARG A 196 -8.11 13.77 -9.04
N THR A 197 -9.19 13.06 -9.34
CA THR A 197 -10.16 13.49 -10.35
C THR A 197 -11.58 13.44 -9.78
N SER A 198 -12.48 14.16 -10.43
CA SER A 198 -13.92 14.05 -10.19
C SER A 198 -14.58 12.91 -10.99
N ASP A 199 -13.77 12.08 -11.70
CA ASP A 199 -14.28 10.99 -12.53
C ASP A 199 -15.19 10.06 -11.72
N SER A 200 -16.27 9.58 -12.32
CA SER A 200 -17.13 8.58 -11.68
C SER A 200 -16.38 7.25 -11.48
N VAL A 201 -16.81 6.44 -10.53
CA VAL A 201 -16.24 5.09 -10.32
C VAL A 201 -16.38 4.24 -11.58
N ALA A 202 -17.47 4.41 -12.33
CA ALA A 202 -17.69 3.74 -13.61
C ALA A 202 -16.65 4.20 -14.66
N THR A 203 -16.42 5.50 -14.78
CA THR A 203 -15.42 6.06 -15.72
C THR A 203 -14.02 5.52 -15.41
N VAL A 204 -13.63 5.52 -14.12
CA VAL A 204 -12.32 4.98 -13.69
C VAL A 204 -12.25 3.49 -13.92
N GLY A 205 -13.32 2.75 -13.61
CA GLY A 205 -13.41 1.30 -13.83
C GLY A 205 -13.23 0.94 -15.30
N ASN A 206 -14.00 1.56 -16.19
CA ASN A 206 -13.93 1.32 -17.63
C ASN A 206 -12.52 1.63 -18.19
N ALA A 207 -11.92 2.74 -17.77
CA ALA A 207 -10.56 3.12 -18.20
C ALA A 207 -9.48 2.09 -17.78
N LEU A 208 -9.73 1.34 -16.70
CA LEU A 208 -8.85 0.28 -16.23
C LEU A 208 -9.30 -1.12 -16.69
N GLY A 209 -10.28 -1.20 -17.61
CA GLY A 209 -10.76 -2.47 -18.18
C GLY A 209 -11.59 -3.32 -17.21
N TYR A 210 -12.30 -2.70 -16.26
CA TYR A 210 -13.38 -3.33 -15.52
C TYR A 210 -14.66 -3.27 -16.37
N ALA A 211 -15.56 -4.24 -16.19
CA ALA A 211 -16.83 -4.27 -16.90
C ALA A 211 -17.69 -3.04 -16.59
N ASP A 212 -17.67 -2.60 -15.33
CA ASP A 212 -18.40 -1.44 -14.83
C ASP A 212 -17.84 -0.94 -13.50
N GLY A 213 -18.41 0.14 -12.96
CA GLY A 213 -18.02 0.69 -11.66
C GLY A 213 -18.36 -0.23 -10.47
N PHE A 214 -19.34 -1.12 -10.62
CA PHE A 214 -19.68 -2.07 -9.57
C PHE A 214 -18.63 -3.17 -9.46
N ALA A 215 -18.11 -3.66 -10.58
CA ALA A 215 -17.01 -4.62 -10.61
C ALA A 215 -15.75 -4.06 -9.93
N LEU A 216 -15.38 -2.79 -10.20
CA LEU A 216 -14.29 -2.11 -9.51
C LEU A 216 -14.57 -1.98 -8.00
N SER A 217 -15.77 -1.55 -7.61
CA SER A 217 -16.16 -1.36 -6.21
C SER A 217 -16.08 -2.66 -5.43
N ASN A 218 -16.61 -3.74 -5.98
CA ASN A 218 -16.58 -5.07 -5.36
C ASN A 218 -15.15 -5.59 -5.22
N GLN A 219 -14.32 -5.41 -6.24
CA GLN A 219 -12.94 -5.87 -6.18
C GLN A 219 -12.13 -5.07 -5.14
N MET A 220 -12.29 -3.74 -5.11
CA MET A 220 -11.65 -2.90 -4.11
C MET A 220 -12.06 -3.32 -2.69
N HIS A 221 -13.36 -3.42 -2.43
CA HIS A 221 -13.86 -3.83 -1.12
C HIS A 221 -13.37 -5.23 -0.71
N ARG A 222 -13.40 -6.19 -1.62
CA ARG A 222 -12.93 -7.56 -1.35
C ARG A 222 -11.45 -7.61 -0.98
N LEU A 223 -10.59 -6.85 -1.67
CA LEU A 223 -9.14 -6.89 -1.46
C LEU A 223 -8.67 -6.05 -0.26
N THR A 224 -9.42 -5.01 0.10
CA THR A 224 -8.96 -4.03 1.08
C THR A 224 -9.95 -3.75 2.22
N GLY A 225 -11.19 -4.20 2.10
CA GLY A 225 -12.29 -3.81 2.99
C GLY A 225 -12.80 -2.38 2.76
N ILE A 226 -12.22 -1.62 1.82
CA ILE A 226 -12.46 -0.19 1.60
C ILE A 226 -13.35 0.01 0.36
N ARG A 227 -14.20 1.04 0.41
CA ARG A 227 -15.06 1.41 -0.72
C ARG A 227 -14.51 2.62 -1.49
N PRO A 228 -14.81 2.75 -2.80
CA PRO A 228 -14.35 3.91 -3.60
C PRO A 228 -14.74 5.29 -3.03
N THR A 229 -15.88 5.38 -2.36
CA THR A 229 -16.34 6.61 -1.71
C THR A 229 -15.43 7.05 -0.57
N GLU A 230 -14.92 6.09 0.22
CA GLU A 230 -13.96 6.35 1.28
C GLU A 230 -12.59 6.78 0.72
N VAL A 231 -12.19 6.19 -0.41
CA VAL A 231 -10.93 6.53 -1.08
C VAL A 231 -10.90 7.99 -1.50
N ARG A 232 -12.02 8.55 -2.01
CA ARG A 232 -12.11 9.95 -2.44
C ARG A 232 -11.84 10.95 -1.33
N SER A 233 -12.24 10.63 -0.11
CA SER A 233 -12.11 11.51 1.06
C SER A 233 -10.78 11.36 1.78
N ARG A 234 -9.86 10.53 1.26
CA ARG A 234 -8.57 10.22 1.90
C ARG A 234 -7.42 10.57 0.97
N MET A 235 -6.30 10.98 1.54
CA MET A 235 -5.07 11.26 0.78
C MET A 235 -4.05 10.14 0.94
N GLY A 236 -3.14 10.06 -0.03
CA GLY A 236 -2.09 9.05 -0.05
C GLY A 236 -2.59 7.67 -0.49
N TRP A 237 -1.66 6.76 -0.67
CA TRP A 237 -1.93 5.39 -1.14
C TRP A 237 -1.40 4.32 -0.19
N GLU A 238 -0.49 4.66 0.71
CA GLU A 238 0.19 3.71 1.61
C GLU A 238 -0.81 3.01 2.54
N TRP A 239 -1.82 3.72 3.01
CA TRP A 239 -2.87 3.17 3.86
C TRP A 239 -3.71 2.10 3.12
N LEU A 240 -3.88 2.23 1.81
CA LEU A 240 -4.59 1.23 1.02
C LEU A 240 -3.74 -0.03 0.82
N VAL A 241 -2.43 0.12 0.63
CA VAL A 241 -1.49 -1.01 0.63
C VAL A 241 -1.53 -1.73 1.98
N GLU A 242 -1.55 -0.98 3.08
CA GLU A 242 -1.61 -1.58 4.42
C GLU A 242 -2.94 -2.31 4.67
N ALA A 243 -4.07 -1.76 4.21
CA ALA A 243 -5.36 -2.43 4.27
C ALA A 243 -5.33 -3.77 3.52
N TRP A 244 -4.75 -3.77 2.31
CA TRP A 244 -4.56 -5.01 1.54
C TRP A 244 -3.64 -6.01 2.24
N LEU A 245 -2.49 -5.58 2.76
CA LEU A 245 -1.56 -6.47 3.49
C LEU A 245 -2.22 -7.13 4.70
N ARG A 246 -3.09 -6.39 5.42
CA ARG A 246 -3.86 -6.93 6.55
C ARG A 246 -4.88 -7.97 6.09
N THR A 247 -5.61 -7.69 5.01
CA THR A 247 -6.55 -8.65 4.42
C THR A 247 -5.82 -9.93 3.98
N GLU A 248 -4.72 -9.80 3.24
CA GLU A 248 -3.92 -10.94 2.79
C GLU A 248 -3.34 -11.76 3.95
N ARG A 249 -2.95 -11.09 5.04
CA ARG A 249 -2.45 -11.76 6.24
C ARG A 249 -3.58 -12.52 6.96
N ALA A 250 -4.73 -11.89 7.14
CA ALA A 250 -5.90 -12.51 7.77
C ALA A 250 -6.40 -13.73 6.99
N GLU A 251 -6.32 -13.69 5.65
CA GLU A 251 -6.66 -14.81 4.76
C GLU A 251 -5.52 -15.84 4.61
N GLY A 252 -4.35 -15.59 5.23
CA GLY A 252 -3.16 -16.46 5.14
C GLY A 252 -2.50 -16.44 3.76
N GLY A 253 -2.79 -15.44 2.92
CA GLY A 253 -2.13 -15.19 1.63
C GLY A 253 -0.73 -14.62 1.81
N LEU A 254 -0.54 -13.73 2.78
CA LEU A 254 0.75 -13.16 3.15
C LEU A 254 1.34 -13.90 4.36
N ARG A 255 2.50 -14.52 4.17
CA ARG A 255 3.22 -15.27 5.22
C ARG A 255 4.48 -14.55 5.70
N ALA A 256 4.89 -13.49 5.00
CA ALA A 256 6.00 -12.64 5.42
C ALA A 256 5.65 -11.88 6.70
N THR A 257 6.62 -11.76 7.61
CA THR A 257 6.46 -10.97 8.84
C THR A 257 6.50 -9.48 8.49
N LEU A 258 5.49 -8.74 8.96
CA LEU A 258 5.43 -7.29 8.79
C LEU A 258 6.10 -6.59 9.98
N ARG A 259 6.90 -5.57 9.72
CA ARG A 259 7.49 -4.70 10.76
C ARG A 259 6.35 -4.00 11.52
N GLY A 260 6.43 -3.98 12.85
CA GLY A 260 5.46 -3.32 13.71
C GLY A 260 4.08 -4.01 13.78
N ALA A 261 3.95 -5.23 13.21
CA ALA A 261 2.81 -6.07 13.54
C ALA A 261 3.02 -6.66 14.95
N PRO A 262 1.98 -6.73 15.79
CA PRO A 262 2.09 -7.45 17.05
C PRO A 262 2.54 -8.89 16.75
N ALA A 263 3.44 -9.44 17.56
CA ALA A 263 3.75 -10.84 17.51
C ALA A 263 2.45 -11.58 17.78
N ASP A 264 1.95 -12.35 16.80
CA ASP A 264 0.77 -13.17 16.99
C ASP A 264 1.06 -14.08 18.18
N GLY A 265 0.29 -13.92 19.26
CA GLY A 265 0.35 -14.81 20.42
C GLY A 265 0.23 -16.22 19.92
N ALA A 266 1.18 -17.07 20.29
CA ALA A 266 1.21 -18.49 19.98
C ALA A 266 0.14 -19.23 20.80
N ALA A 267 -1.14 -18.99 20.51
CA ALA A 267 -2.25 -19.78 21.04
C ALA A 267 -3.46 -19.54 20.12
N ASP A 268 -3.60 -20.28 19.05
CA ASP A 268 -4.82 -20.72 18.38
C ASP A 268 -4.56 -21.28 16.96
N GLY A 269 -3.31 -21.64 16.66
CA GLY A 269 -2.87 -21.97 15.30
C GLY A 269 -3.32 -23.36 14.77
N ALA A 270 -3.70 -24.32 15.63
CA ALA A 270 -3.94 -25.69 15.19
C ALA A 270 -5.37 -25.90 14.62
N ASP A 271 -6.37 -25.25 15.16
CA ASP A 271 -7.77 -25.50 14.77
C ASP A 271 -8.25 -24.67 13.57
N ARG A 272 -7.63 -23.51 13.33
CA ARG A 272 -7.90 -22.67 12.14
C ARG A 272 -7.21 -23.19 10.89
N GLN A 273 -6.08 -23.89 11.01
CA GLN A 273 -5.36 -24.46 9.87
C GLN A 273 -6.15 -25.58 9.17
N ALA A 274 -6.89 -26.38 9.92
CA ALA A 274 -7.71 -27.45 9.37
C ALA A 274 -8.93 -26.91 8.58
N ARG A 275 -9.66 -25.92 9.13
CA ARG A 275 -10.81 -25.30 8.46
C ARG A 275 -10.39 -24.45 7.23
N GLY A 276 -9.29 -23.74 7.31
CA GLY A 276 -8.78 -22.93 6.20
C GLY A 276 -8.25 -23.73 5.00
N GLN A 277 -7.89 -25.01 5.17
CA GLN A 277 -7.46 -25.87 4.06
C GLN A 277 -8.65 -26.39 3.25
N ASP A 278 -9.76 -26.71 3.87
CA ASP A 278 -10.96 -27.19 3.18
C ASP A 278 -11.68 -26.06 2.42
N GLU A 279 -11.79 -24.87 2.99
CA GLU A 279 -12.33 -23.69 2.29
C GLU A 279 -11.47 -23.25 1.09
N ARG A 280 -10.12 -23.37 1.22
CA ARG A 280 -9.18 -23.06 0.12
C ARG A 280 -9.27 -24.06 -1.02
N ARG A 281 -9.60 -25.31 -0.74
CA ARG A 281 -9.83 -26.34 -1.74
C ARG A 281 -11.11 -26.07 -2.52
N ALA A 282 -12.18 -25.66 -1.82
CA ALA A 282 -13.45 -25.24 -2.40
C ALA A 282 -13.34 -23.96 -3.23
N HIS A 283 -12.57 -22.98 -2.75
CA HIS A 283 -12.34 -21.70 -3.43
C HIS A 283 -11.46 -21.87 -4.68
N ARG A 284 -10.45 -22.72 -4.63
CA ARG A 284 -9.56 -23.03 -5.77
C ARG A 284 -10.32 -23.69 -6.93
N ASN A 285 -11.25 -24.57 -6.61
CA ASN A 285 -12.07 -25.26 -7.62
C ASN A 285 -13.10 -24.32 -8.28
N ARG A 286 -13.60 -23.32 -7.56
CA ARG A 286 -14.56 -22.35 -8.09
C ARG A 286 -13.92 -21.36 -9.09
N TRP A 287 -12.63 -21.08 -8.95
CA TRP A 287 -11.90 -20.19 -9.87
C TRP A 287 -11.38 -20.89 -11.13
N HIS A 288 -11.19 -22.22 -11.10
CA HIS A 288 -10.83 -22.99 -12.29
C HIS A 288 -12.04 -23.40 -13.13
N GLY A 289 -13.26 -23.23 -12.61
CA GLY A 289 -14.51 -23.59 -13.32
C GLY A 289 -15.02 -22.50 -14.26
N SER A 290 -14.66 -21.24 -14.06
CA SER A 290 -15.18 -20.15 -14.90
C SER A 290 -14.47 -19.94 -16.25
N ASP A 291 -13.36 -20.64 -16.49
CA ASP A 291 -12.63 -20.57 -17.77
C ASP A 291 -13.05 -21.68 -18.77
N ARG A 292 -14.08 -22.48 -18.44
CA ARG A 292 -14.58 -23.57 -19.31
C ARG A 292 -16.01 -23.33 -19.82
N GLY A 293 -16.38 -22.10 -20.06
CA GLY A 293 -17.68 -21.77 -20.60
C GLY A 293 -17.59 -21.06 -21.94
N SER A 294 -17.89 -21.79 -23.02
CA SER A 294 -18.23 -21.32 -24.35
C SER A 294 -17.24 -21.67 -25.46
N LEU A 295 -17.28 -22.92 -25.88
CA LEU A 295 -16.97 -23.34 -27.25
C LEU A 295 -17.83 -24.58 -27.54
N ASP A 296 -19.14 -24.39 -27.69
CA ASP A 296 -20.00 -25.28 -28.43
C ASP A 296 -20.91 -24.43 -29.33
N GLY A 297 -20.49 -24.29 -30.58
CA GLY A 297 -21.31 -23.79 -31.65
C GLY A 297 -22.21 -24.92 -32.18
N PRO A 298 -23.43 -24.62 -32.64
CA PRO A 298 -24.35 -25.63 -33.14
C PRO A 298 -23.88 -26.21 -34.49
N SER A 299 -23.77 -27.52 -34.58
CA SER A 299 -23.62 -28.22 -35.84
C SER A 299 -24.95 -28.19 -36.61
N GLU A 300 -25.00 -27.46 -37.70
CA GLU A 300 -26.04 -27.61 -38.72
C GLU A 300 -25.97 -29.01 -39.31
N ARG A 301 -27.07 -29.76 -39.20
CA ARG A 301 -27.36 -30.89 -40.05
C ARG A 301 -28.31 -30.41 -41.15
N ALA A 302 -27.78 -30.32 -42.36
CA ALA A 302 -28.59 -30.28 -43.56
C ALA A 302 -28.89 -31.72 -44.00
N SER A 303 -30.17 -32.00 -44.26
CA SER A 303 -30.65 -33.06 -45.10
C SER A 303 -31.17 -32.47 -46.40
#